data_88c0fd6dafd2b2ebd21ad5af3b08bc5c
#
_entry.id   88c0fd6dafd2b2ebd21ad5af3b08bc5c
#
_cell.length_a   1.000
_cell.length_b   1.000
_cell.length_c   1.000
_cell.angle_alpha   90.00
_cell.angle_beta   90.00
_cell.angle_gamma   90.00
#
_symmetry.space_group_name_H-M   'P 1'
#
loop_
_entity.id
_entity.type
_entity.pdbx_description
1 polymer ?
#
loop_
_entity_poly.entity_id
_entity_poly.type
_entity_poly.pdbx_seq_one_letter_code
_entity_poly.pdbx_strand_id
1 'polypeptide(L)'
;IALSGCLGGELSQSVSRGDETQAEKIIKEYQEIFGKENYFIEIQCHPSVEGDKNVREKLIALARKHNIPIVGTQDSHYPESEDHDAHHTLLQINTQGDGKEGAKFEFSNDDFSLISSEKALEIFKDVPEAVANTVKVANMCNLELELGHWVFPDFKIDDGKNPDEKLRE
;
A
#
# COMPACT_ATOMS: atom_id res chain seq x y z
N ILE A 1 3.04 7.80 9.40
CA ILE A 1 3.91 7.31 8.32
C ILE A 1 3.06 7.07 7.09
N ALA A 2 3.58 7.37 5.92
CA ALA A 2 2.94 7.07 4.64
C ALA A 2 3.95 6.45 3.67
N LEU A 3 3.49 5.45 2.92
CA LEU A 3 4.19 4.83 1.80
C LEU A 3 3.49 5.22 0.51
N SER A 4 4.22 5.33 -0.61
CA SER A 4 3.65 5.77 -1.89
C SER A 4 2.72 4.76 -2.57
N GLY A 5 2.65 3.55 -2.04
CA GLY A 5 1.79 2.45 -2.54
C GLY A 5 2.39 1.69 -3.73
N CYS A 6 1.64 0.68 -4.17
CA CYS A 6 2.02 -0.22 -5.28
C CYS A 6 1.92 0.45 -6.66
N LEU A 7 1.99 -0.34 -7.74
CA LEU A 7 1.80 0.15 -9.13
C LEU A 7 0.47 0.87 -9.35
N GLY A 8 -0.59 0.53 -8.59
CA GLY A 8 -1.87 1.22 -8.61
C GLY A 8 -1.87 2.55 -7.85
N GLY A 9 -0.83 2.84 -7.08
CA GLY A 9 -0.71 4.08 -6.30
C GLY A 9 -0.61 5.32 -7.18
N GLU A 10 -1.04 6.44 -6.65
CA GLU A 10 -1.14 7.71 -7.38
C GLU A 10 0.22 8.16 -7.94
N LEU A 11 1.30 8.03 -7.14
CA LEU A 11 2.65 8.36 -7.57
C LEU A 11 3.12 7.44 -8.69
N SER A 12 2.95 6.12 -8.53
CA SER A 12 3.35 5.11 -9.52
C SER A 12 2.61 5.32 -10.85
N GLN A 13 1.32 5.62 -10.79
CA GLN A 13 0.51 5.93 -11.97
C GLN A 13 0.97 7.20 -12.70
N SER A 14 1.35 8.25 -11.96
CA SER A 14 1.89 9.47 -12.55
C SER A 14 3.23 9.21 -13.23
N VAL A 15 4.12 8.48 -12.57
CA VAL A 15 5.44 8.08 -13.09
C VAL A 15 5.31 7.18 -14.33
N SER A 16 4.36 6.24 -14.33
CA SER A 16 4.06 5.36 -15.47
C SER A 16 3.66 6.15 -16.72
N ARG A 17 2.83 7.16 -16.54
CA ARG A 17 2.41 8.06 -17.63
C ARG A 17 3.47 9.06 -18.07
N GLY A 18 4.60 9.14 -17.35
CA GLY A 18 5.67 10.10 -17.64
C GLY A 18 5.35 11.54 -17.20
N ASP A 19 4.37 11.73 -16.33
CA ASP A 19 4.00 13.05 -15.81
C ASP A 19 4.84 13.38 -14.56
N GLU A 20 6.07 13.86 -14.80
CA GLU A 20 7.00 14.23 -13.72
C GLU A 20 6.47 15.39 -12.88
N THR A 21 5.78 16.34 -13.50
CA THR A 21 5.21 17.51 -12.79
C THR A 21 4.17 17.07 -11.78
N GLN A 22 3.27 16.16 -12.17
CA GLN A 22 2.27 15.62 -11.27
C GLN A 22 2.92 14.74 -10.19
N ALA A 23 3.94 13.95 -10.53
CA ALA A 23 4.66 13.13 -9.56
C ALA A 23 5.32 13.99 -8.46
N GLU A 24 5.98 15.09 -8.83
CA GLU A 24 6.58 16.03 -7.88
C GLU A 24 5.52 16.73 -6.99
N LYS A 25 4.37 17.06 -7.57
CA LYS A 25 3.25 17.64 -6.81
C LYS A 25 2.71 16.65 -5.77
N ILE A 26 2.51 15.39 -6.14
CA ILE A 26 2.06 14.33 -5.24
C ILE A 26 3.05 14.17 -4.08
N ILE A 27 4.34 14.07 -4.37
CA ILE A 27 5.38 13.96 -3.34
C ILE A 27 5.30 15.11 -2.35
N LYS A 28 5.22 16.34 -2.86
CA LYS A 28 5.16 17.54 -2.03
C LYS A 28 3.92 17.53 -1.12
N GLU A 29 2.77 17.17 -1.66
CA GLU A 29 1.51 17.09 -0.92
C GLU A 29 1.59 16.07 0.22
N TYR A 30 2.10 14.86 -0.05
CA TYR A 30 2.25 13.84 0.98
C TYR A 30 3.30 14.24 2.04
N GLN A 31 4.38 14.89 1.65
CA GLN A 31 5.36 15.42 2.60
C GLN A 31 4.80 16.57 3.46
N GLU A 32 3.90 17.39 2.93
CA GLU A 32 3.21 18.44 3.70
C GLU A 32 2.23 17.85 4.72
N ILE A 33 1.52 16.75 4.36
CA ILE A 33 0.56 16.08 5.24
C ILE A 33 1.26 15.28 6.35
N PHE A 34 2.25 14.47 5.99
CA PHE A 34 2.85 13.48 6.91
C PHE A 34 4.18 13.90 7.52
N GLY A 35 4.84 14.93 6.97
CA GLY A 35 6.22 15.27 7.27
C GLY A 35 7.21 14.54 6.36
N LYS A 36 8.33 15.21 6.05
CA LYS A 36 9.33 14.69 5.11
C LYS A 36 9.97 13.39 5.56
N GLU A 37 10.17 13.23 6.86
CA GLU A 37 10.77 12.06 7.49
C GLU A 37 9.81 10.86 7.60
N ASN A 38 8.50 11.09 7.43
CA ASN A 38 7.45 10.10 7.57
C ASN A 38 6.88 9.63 6.23
N TYR A 39 7.37 10.16 5.11
CA TYR A 39 6.96 9.75 3.78
C TYR A 39 8.07 8.97 3.09
N PHE A 40 7.75 7.77 2.58
CA PHE A 40 8.66 6.86 1.91
C PHE A 40 8.16 6.57 0.50
N ILE A 41 9.06 6.55 -0.47
CA ILE A 41 8.75 5.96 -1.77
C ILE A 41 8.86 4.45 -1.64
N GLU A 42 7.74 3.79 -1.91
CA GLU A 42 7.62 2.34 -1.91
C GLU A 42 8.03 1.79 -3.27
N ILE A 43 8.84 0.73 -3.26
CA ILE A 43 9.18 -0.03 -4.45
C ILE A 43 8.88 -1.51 -4.23
N GLN A 44 8.37 -2.15 -5.28
CA GLN A 44 8.08 -3.58 -5.34
C GLN A 44 8.90 -4.22 -6.45
N CYS A 45 8.89 -5.54 -6.56
CA CYS A 45 9.59 -6.26 -7.61
C CYS A 45 8.75 -7.45 -8.09
N HIS A 46 7.94 -7.21 -9.11
CA HIS A 46 7.07 -8.20 -9.74
C HIS A 46 7.41 -8.32 -11.23
N PRO A 47 8.45 -9.10 -11.60
CA PRO A 47 9.01 -9.12 -12.96
C PRO A 47 8.02 -9.49 -14.05
N SER A 48 6.97 -10.26 -13.75
CA SER A 48 5.94 -10.65 -14.71
C SER A 48 4.85 -9.57 -14.89
N VAL A 49 4.83 -8.54 -14.03
CA VAL A 49 3.89 -7.42 -14.16
C VAL A 49 4.43 -6.42 -15.18
N GLU A 50 3.65 -6.19 -16.23
CA GLU A 50 4.06 -5.26 -17.30
C GLU A 50 4.29 -3.85 -16.74
N GLY A 51 5.44 -3.29 -17.05
CA GLY A 51 5.82 -1.95 -16.63
C GLY A 51 6.44 -1.84 -15.24
N ASP A 52 6.40 -2.88 -14.38
CA ASP A 52 6.94 -2.84 -13.02
C ASP A 52 8.38 -2.35 -12.98
N LYS A 53 9.27 -2.99 -13.74
CA LYS A 53 10.69 -2.60 -13.78
C LYS A 53 10.90 -1.13 -14.15
N ASN A 54 10.21 -0.64 -15.17
CA ASN A 54 10.34 0.74 -15.64
C ASN A 54 9.85 1.75 -14.59
N VAL A 55 8.70 1.47 -13.96
CA VAL A 55 8.15 2.32 -12.89
C VAL A 55 9.07 2.31 -11.69
N ARG A 56 9.56 1.14 -11.27
CA ARG A 56 10.49 1.00 -10.14
C ARG A 56 11.79 1.79 -10.37
N GLU A 57 12.41 1.69 -11.54
CA GLU A 57 13.62 2.45 -11.87
C GLU A 57 13.40 3.96 -11.80
N LYS A 58 12.27 4.44 -12.32
CA LYS A 58 11.88 5.85 -12.24
C LYS A 58 11.58 6.32 -10.81
N LEU A 59 10.89 5.51 -10.00
CA LEU A 59 10.64 5.80 -8.59
C LEU A 59 11.94 5.92 -7.80
N ILE A 60 12.90 5.03 -8.03
CA ILE A 60 14.24 5.10 -7.41
C ILE A 60 14.96 6.39 -7.81
N ALA A 61 14.94 6.75 -9.10
CA ALA A 61 15.55 7.98 -9.58
C ALA A 61 14.89 9.22 -8.96
N LEU A 62 13.57 9.23 -8.86
CA LEU A 62 12.79 10.31 -8.26
C LEU A 62 13.05 10.44 -6.76
N ALA A 63 13.11 9.32 -6.03
CA ALA A 63 13.46 9.28 -4.62
C ALA A 63 14.83 9.89 -4.36
N ARG A 64 15.83 9.51 -5.16
CA ARG A 64 17.20 10.04 -5.07
C ARG A 64 17.26 11.54 -5.42
N LYS A 65 16.56 11.97 -6.47
CA LYS A 65 16.46 13.38 -6.87
C LYS A 65 15.92 14.28 -5.74
N HIS A 66 14.91 13.80 -5.00
CA HIS A 66 14.23 14.56 -3.96
C HIS A 66 14.68 14.20 -2.54
N ASN A 67 15.69 13.34 -2.40
CA ASN A 67 16.21 12.86 -1.11
C ASN A 67 15.12 12.26 -0.21
N ILE A 68 14.28 11.40 -0.79
CA ILE A 68 13.20 10.73 -0.08
C ILE A 68 13.64 9.28 0.23
N PRO A 69 13.42 8.80 1.46
CA PRO A 69 13.76 7.42 1.79
C PRO A 69 12.93 6.42 0.96
N ILE A 70 13.58 5.32 0.54
CA ILE A 70 12.95 4.25 -0.22
C ILE A 70 12.69 3.08 0.72
N VAL A 71 11.54 2.42 0.60
CA VAL A 71 11.23 1.17 1.29
C VAL A 71 10.81 0.10 0.29
N GLY A 72 11.34 -1.11 0.45
CA GLY A 72 10.98 -2.28 -0.34
C GLY A 72 9.85 -3.05 0.31
N THR A 73 8.82 -3.39 -0.46
CA THR A 73 7.71 -4.23 0.01
C THR A 73 7.46 -5.37 -0.97
N GLN A 74 6.78 -6.43 -0.50
CA GLN A 74 6.48 -7.61 -1.29
C GLN A 74 5.06 -7.62 -1.84
N ASP A 75 4.18 -6.75 -1.30
CA ASP A 75 2.74 -6.80 -1.61
C ASP A 75 2.11 -8.16 -1.26
N SER A 76 2.46 -8.70 -0.09
CA SER A 76 2.07 -10.04 0.33
C SER A 76 0.56 -10.17 0.47
N HIS A 77 -0.03 -11.15 -0.22
CA HIS A 77 -1.46 -11.44 -0.23
C HIS A 77 -1.80 -12.79 0.43
N TYR A 78 -0.81 -13.64 0.63
CA TYR A 78 -0.95 -14.95 1.26
C TYR A 78 0.37 -15.35 1.97
N PRO A 79 0.32 -16.27 2.97
CA PRO A 79 1.49 -16.65 3.76
C PRO A 79 2.56 -17.40 2.95
N GLU A 80 2.18 -18.49 2.28
CA GLU A 80 3.10 -19.40 1.61
C GLU A 80 2.85 -19.38 0.09
N SER A 81 3.88 -19.67 -0.70
CA SER A 81 3.76 -19.66 -2.17
C SER A 81 2.74 -20.66 -2.71
N GLU A 82 2.52 -21.76 -2.00
CA GLU A 82 1.52 -22.79 -2.31
C GLU A 82 0.07 -22.32 -2.13
N ASP A 83 -0.16 -21.21 -1.41
CA ASP A 83 -1.49 -20.64 -1.18
C ASP A 83 -1.99 -19.81 -2.38
N HIS A 84 -1.18 -19.63 -3.42
CA HIS A 84 -1.53 -18.89 -4.63
C HIS A 84 -2.89 -19.31 -5.23
N ASP A 85 -3.11 -20.61 -5.41
CA ASP A 85 -4.34 -21.12 -6.04
C ASP A 85 -5.59 -20.92 -5.17
N ALA A 86 -5.42 -21.04 -3.84
CA ALA A 86 -6.48 -20.76 -2.89
C ALA A 86 -6.87 -19.27 -2.91
N HIS A 87 -5.88 -18.38 -2.92
CA HIS A 87 -6.08 -16.95 -3.04
C HIS A 87 -6.76 -16.58 -4.37
N HIS A 88 -6.30 -17.15 -5.49
CA HIS A 88 -6.91 -16.92 -6.80
C HIS A 88 -8.39 -17.36 -6.82
N THR A 89 -8.71 -18.51 -6.23
CA THR A 89 -10.09 -19.00 -6.09
C THR A 89 -10.94 -18.01 -5.27
N LEU A 90 -10.42 -17.51 -4.16
CA LEU A 90 -11.11 -16.52 -3.32
C LEU A 90 -11.41 -15.22 -4.09
N LEU A 91 -10.44 -14.73 -4.86
CA LEU A 91 -10.65 -13.57 -5.73
C LEU A 91 -11.74 -13.80 -6.78
N GLN A 92 -11.76 -14.99 -7.42
CA GLN A 92 -12.82 -15.33 -8.37
C GLN A 92 -14.20 -15.31 -7.73
N ILE A 93 -14.34 -15.85 -6.52
CA ILE A 93 -15.61 -15.83 -5.78
C ILE A 93 -16.04 -14.37 -5.50
N ASN A 94 -15.12 -13.52 -5.06
CA ASN A 94 -15.43 -12.14 -4.72
C ASN A 94 -15.76 -11.28 -5.95
N THR A 95 -15.18 -11.55 -7.11
CA THR A 95 -15.37 -10.74 -8.33
C THR A 95 -16.55 -11.19 -9.19
N GLN A 96 -17.00 -12.44 -9.09
CA GLN A 96 -18.15 -12.96 -9.84
C GLN A 96 -19.51 -12.48 -9.30
N GLY A 97 -19.56 -11.87 -8.12
CA GLY A 97 -20.81 -11.38 -7.50
C GLY A 97 -21.44 -10.15 -8.14
N ASP A 98 -20.71 -9.37 -8.93
CA ASP A 98 -21.16 -8.04 -9.37
C ASP A 98 -21.70 -7.96 -10.81
N GLY A 99 -21.81 -9.08 -11.56
CA GLY A 99 -22.45 -9.11 -12.90
C GLY A 99 -21.86 -8.14 -13.95
N LYS A 100 -20.84 -7.39 -13.61
CA LYS A 100 -20.04 -6.60 -14.55
C LYS A 100 -18.97 -7.53 -15.09
N GLU A 101 -18.81 -7.58 -16.40
CA GLU A 101 -17.74 -8.30 -17.08
C GLU A 101 -16.46 -8.14 -16.27
N GLY A 102 -16.09 -9.26 -15.61
CA GLY A 102 -15.09 -9.20 -14.54
C GLY A 102 -13.85 -8.52 -15.05
N ALA A 103 -13.41 -7.50 -14.35
CA ALA A 103 -12.02 -7.16 -14.40
C ALA A 103 -11.29 -8.48 -14.14
N LYS A 104 -10.67 -9.04 -15.18
CA LYS A 104 -9.74 -10.14 -15.04
C LYS A 104 -8.58 -9.61 -14.22
N PHE A 105 -8.73 -9.67 -12.89
CA PHE A 105 -7.58 -9.60 -12.02
C PHE A 105 -6.83 -10.92 -12.25
N GLU A 106 -6.11 -10.97 -13.36
CA GLU A 106 -5.06 -11.94 -13.52
C GLU A 106 -3.93 -11.43 -12.61
N PHE A 107 -3.90 -11.94 -11.37
CA PHE A 107 -2.65 -11.89 -10.64
C PHE A 107 -1.60 -12.50 -11.56
N SER A 108 -0.54 -11.74 -11.79
CA SER A 108 0.60 -12.24 -12.55
C SER A 108 1.09 -13.54 -11.91
N ASN A 109 1.83 -14.34 -12.67
CA ASN A 109 2.46 -15.56 -12.15
C ASN A 109 3.60 -15.26 -11.15
N ASP A 110 3.70 -14.02 -10.65
CA ASP A 110 4.67 -13.64 -9.64
C ASP A 110 4.24 -14.12 -8.25
N ASP A 111 5.23 -14.28 -7.38
CA ASP A 111 5.03 -14.69 -6.00
C ASP A 111 4.64 -13.49 -5.13
N PHE A 112 3.42 -13.53 -4.58
CA PHE A 112 2.90 -12.56 -3.61
C PHE A 112 2.81 -13.15 -2.20
N SER A 113 3.60 -14.18 -1.89
CA SER A 113 3.71 -14.74 -0.55
C SER A 113 4.56 -13.86 0.37
N LEU A 114 4.54 -14.19 1.65
CA LEU A 114 5.45 -13.59 2.63
C LEU A 114 6.85 -14.17 2.45
N ILE A 115 7.79 -13.35 2.00
CA ILE A 115 9.17 -13.78 1.74
C ILE A 115 10.08 -13.63 2.96
N SER A 116 11.17 -14.42 2.98
CA SER A 116 12.21 -14.29 4.02
C SER A 116 13.04 -13.01 3.85
N SER A 117 13.72 -12.61 4.92
CA SER A 117 14.64 -11.47 4.89
C SER A 117 15.78 -11.67 3.88
N GLU A 118 16.28 -12.89 3.75
CA GLU A 118 17.35 -13.24 2.80
C GLU A 118 16.85 -13.05 1.36
N LYS A 119 15.62 -13.47 1.09
CA LYS A 119 14.99 -13.29 -0.23
C LYS A 119 14.77 -11.82 -0.55
N ALA A 120 14.31 -11.03 0.42
CA ALA A 120 14.17 -9.59 0.27
C ALA A 120 15.52 -8.90 -0.04
N LEU A 121 16.60 -9.28 0.66
CA LEU A 121 17.94 -8.77 0.38
C LEU A 121 18.43 -9.13 -1.03
N GLU A 122 18.10 -10.32 -1.54
CA GLU A 122 18.42 -10.72 -2.91
C GLU A 122 17.65 -9.87 -3.95
N ILE A 123 16.36 -9.69 -3.73
CA ILE A 123 15.46 -8.95 -4.64
C ILE A 123 15.87 -7.48 -4.75
N PHE A 124 16.17 -6.85 -3.61
CA PHE A 124 16.52 -5.42 -3.55
C PHE A 124 18.02 -5.16 -3.45
N LYS A 125 18.89 -6.11 -3.88
CA LYS A 125 20.35 -5.97 -3.79
C LYS A 125 20.91 -4.70 -4.42
N ASP A 126 20.23 -4.15 -5.44
CA ASP A 126 20.62 -2.91 -6.13
C ASP A 126 20.20 -1.63 -5.37
N VAL A 127 19.33 -1.78 -4.34
CA VAL A 127 18.82 -0.72 -3.48
C VAL A 127 18.76 -1.23 -2.03
N PRO A 128 19.89 -1.57 -1.41
CA PRO A 128 19.92 -2.21 -0.09
C PRO A 128 19.28 -1.37 1.01
N GLU A 129 19.27 -0.04 0.86
CA GLU A 129 18.58 0.88 1.76
C GLU A 129 17.07 0.62 1.81
N ALA A 130 16.47 0.06 0.76
CA ALA A 130 15.05 -0.25 0.72
C ALA A 130 14.68 -1.32 1.76
N VAL A 131 15.54 -2.34 1.95
CA VAL A 131 15.36 -3.35 2.99
C VAL A 131 15.71 -2.80 4.37
N ALA A 132 16.80 -2.05 4.51
CA ALA A 132 17.17 -1.44 5.79
C ALA A 132 16.07 -0.51 6.34
N ASN A 133 15.40 0.22 5.47
CA ASN A 133 14.30 1.12 5.86
C ASN A 133 13.04 0.38 6.32
N THR A 134 12.84 -0.92 6.04
CA THR A 134 11.72 -1.69 6.61
C THR A 134 11.81 -1.75 8.13
N VAL A 135 13.02 -1.95 8.68
CA VAL A 135 13.28 -1.92 10.12
C VAL A 135 13.04 -0.52 10.70
N LYS A 136 13.46 0.52 9.97
CA LYS A 136 13.18 1.90 10.38
C LYS A 136 11.67 2.16 10.46
N VAL A 137 10.91 1.78 9.44
CA VAL A 137 9.44 1.91 9.43
C VAL A 137 8.82 1.14 10.60
N ALA A 138 9.23 -0.12 10.83
CA ALA A 138 8.73 -0.92 11.95
C ALA A 138 8.97 -0.24 13.31
N ASN A 139 10.18 0.33 13.53
CA ASN A 139 10.52 1.03 14.76
C ASN A 139 9.78 2.37 14.95
N MET A 140 9.26 2.96 13.88
CA MET A 140 8.42 4.16 13.95
C MET A 140 6.96 3.85 14.29
N CYS A 141 6.52 2.59 14.13
CA CYS A 141 5.16 2.14 14.43
C CYS A 141 5.07 1.71 15.92
N ASN A 142 4.30 2.47 16.71
CA ASN A 142 4.15 2.26 18.15
C ASN A 142 2.70 2.42 18.62
N LEU A 143 1.75 2.12 17.72
CA LEU A 143 0.32 2.18 18.03
C LEU A 143 -0.08 1.01 18.92
N GLU A 144 -0.66 1.32 20.08
CA GLU A 144 -1.36 0.36 20.93
C GLU A 144 -2.87 0.45 20.68
N LEU A 145 -3.49 -0.67 20.31
CA LEU A 145 -4.92 -0.75 20.07
C LEU A 145 -5.61 -1.27 21.32
N GLU A 146 -6.55 -0.50 21.87
CA GLU A 146 -7.44 -0.98 22.93
C GLU A 146 -8.51 -1.91 22.32
N LEU A 147 -8.23 -3.22 22.38
CA LEU A 147 -9.13 -4.24 21.86
C LEU A 147 -10.16 -4.66 22.90
N GLY A 148 -11.33 -5.11 22.43
CA GLY A 148 -12.40 -5.66 23.31
C GLY A 148 -13.37 -4.61 23.84
N HIS A 149 -13.25 -3.35 23.45
CA HIS A 149 -14.22 -2.30 23.76
C HIS A 149 -15.05 -1.94 22.53
N TRP A 150 -16.36 -1.93 22.72
CA TRP A 150 -17.28 -1.44 21.69
C TRP A 150 -17.34 0.09 21.78
N VAL A 151 -17.03 0.76 20.68
CA VAL A 151 -17.15 2.21 20.55
C VAL A 151 -18.35 2.51 19.65
N PHE A 152 -19.40 3.07 20.23
CA PHE A 152 -20.55 3.54 19.48
C PHE A 152 -20.46 5.07 19.32
N PRO A 153 -20.93 5.64 18.21
CA PRO A 153 -20.99 7.09 18.06
C PRO A 153 -21.99 7.69 19.05
N ASP A 154 -21.55 8.73 19.76
CA ASP A 154 -22.45 9.54 20.61
C ASP A 154 -23.27 10.47 19.73
N PHE A 155 -24.56 10.17 19.58
CA PHE A 155 -25.50 11.07 18.91
C PHE A 155 -26.03 12.10 19.92
N LYS A 156 -25.65 13.36 19.76
CA LYS A 156 -26.15 14.45 20.60
C LYS A 156 -27.58 14.81 20.18
N ILE A 157 -28.49 14.80 21.13
CA ILE A 157 -29.87 15.15 20.94
C ILE A 157 -30.08 16.53 21.56
N ASP A 158 -30.20 17.57 20.73
CA ASP A 158 -30.21 18.98 21.18
C ASP A 158 -31.57 19.44 21.73
N ASP A 159 -32.64 18.66 21.55
CA ASP A 159 -34.01 18.99 21.93
C ASP A 159 -34.45 18.44 23.30
N GLY A 160 -33.52 17.86 24.06
CA GLY A 160 -33.74 17.32 25.39
C GLY A 160 -34.52 16.00 25.43
N LYS A 161 -34.80 15.40 24.30
CA LYS A 161 -35.42 14.07 24.17
C LYS A 161 -34.41 12.96 24.48
N ASN A 162 -34.91 11.83 24.91
CA ASN A 162 -34.07 10.64 24.99
C ASN A 162 -33.88 9.98 23.61
N PRO A 163 -32.88 9.10 23.41
CA PRO A 163 -32.62 8.45 22.13
C PRO A 163 -33.82 7.69 21.53
N ASP A 164 -34.61 7.04 22.38
CA ASP A 164 -35.79 6.27 21.96
C ASP A 164 -36.92 7.17 21.45
N GLU A 165 -37.10 8.33 22.02
CA GLU A 165 -38.09 9.32 21.55
C GLU A 165 -37.67 9.90 20.23
N LYS A 166 -36.34 10.20 20.08
CA LYS A 166 -35.79 10.76 18.82
C LYS A 166 -35.81 9.77 17.66
N LEU A 167 -35.60 8.48 17.94
CA LEU A 167 -35.65 7.43 16.94
C LEU A 167 -37.07 7.19 16.37
N ARG A 168 -38.12 7.54 17.12
CA ARG A 168 -39.54 7.33 16.73
C ARG A 168 -40.15 8.49 15.94
N GLU A 169 -39.43 9.59 15.80
CA GLU A 169 -39.80 10.75 14.95
C GLU A 169 -39.44 10.50 13.48
#